data_f12b36668c343ee7ca4f45aed95feb05
#
_entry.id   f12b36668c343ee7ca4f45aed95feb05
#
_cell.length_a   1.000
_cell.length_b   1.000
_cell.length_c   1.000
_cell.angle_alpha   90.00
_cell.angle_beta   90.00
_cell.angle_gamma   90.00
#
_symmetry.space_group_name_H-M   'P 1'
#
loop_
_entity.id
_entity.type
_entity.pdbx_description
1 polymer ?
#
loop_
_entity_poly.entity_id
_entity_poly.type
_entity_poly.pdbx_seq_one_letter_code
_entity_poly.pdbx_strand_id
1 'polypeptide(L)'
;SPVSDAREAIVDTIVDEKEKVVKLIAEMPGVEKTDVKILVDKNVVGITAERGEKKYHCKVPLQHKVDENSAKATYKNGILQLVFKLVVEKQTGKRVEVE
;
A
#
# COMPACT_ATOMS: atom_id res chain seq x y z
N SER A 1 -1.87 -19.49 -27.06
CA SER A 1 -2.04 -19.56 -25.63
C SER A 1 -2.65 -18.28 -25.09
N PRO A 2 -3.52 -18.37 -24.12
CA PRO A 2 -4.10 -17.17 -23.57
C PRO A 2 -3.02 -16.35 -22.87
N VAL A 3 -2.86 -15.13 -23.30
CA VAL A 3 -2.00 -14.18 -22.63
C VAL A 3 -2.73 -13.74 -21.35
N SER A 4 -2.05 -13.79 -20.25
CA SER A 4 -2.61 -13.26 -19.01
C SER A 4 -2.84 -11.76 -19.18
N ASP A 5 -4.09 -11.33 -18.97
CA ASP A 5 -4.45 -9.91 -19.02
C ASP A 5 -4.14 -9.20 -17.71
N ALA A 6 -3.57 -9.94 -16.75
CA ALA A 6 -3.17 -9.35 -15.48
C ALA A 6 -1.97 -8.43 -15.67
N ARG A 7 -2.11 -7.21 -15.20
CA ARG A 7 -1.06 -6.20 -15.24
C ARG A 7 -0.58 -5.92 -13.84
N GLU A 8 0.73 -5.79 -13.70
CA GLU A 8 1.27 -5.29 -12.46
C GLU A 8 1.00 -3.80 -12.37
N ALA A 9 0.28 -3.39 -11.33
CA ALA A 9 0.02 -1.99 -11.10
C ALA A 9 1.29 -1.32 -10.58
N ILE A 10 1.58 -0.13 -11.14
CA ILE A 10 2.70 0.67 -10.65
C ILE A 10 2.24 1.38 -9.38
N VAL A 11 2.97 1.17 -8.31
CA VAL A 11 2.63 1.74 -7.00
C VAL A 11 3.75 2.64 -6.53
N ASP A 12 3.41 3.89 -6.25
CA ASP A 12 4.31 4.82 -5.61
C ASP A 12 4.11 4.76 -4.10
N THR A 13 5.21 4.66 -3.37
CA THR A 13 5.20 4.66 -1.92
C THR A 13 5.78 5.97 -1.41
N ILE A 14 5.02 6.67 -0.60
CA ILE A 14 5.40 7.96 -0.02
C ILE A 14 5.38 7.83 1.50
N VAL A 15 6.51 8.10 2.13
CA VAL A 15 6.59 8.14 3.60
C VAL A 15 6.58 9.60 4.03
N ASP A 16 5.56 9.98 4.76
CA ASP A 16 5.43 11.32 5.32
C ASP A 16 5.79 11.26 6.80
N GLU A 17 7.01 11.65 7.12
CA GLU A 17 7.51 11.58 8.50
C GLU A 17 6.90 12.67 9.39
N LYS A 18 6.45 13.76 8.81
CA LYS A 18 5.80 14.84 9.54
C LYS A 18 4.42 14.40 10.01
N GLU A 19 3.64 13.83 9.11
CA GLU A 19 2.30 13.31 9.42
C GLU A 19 2.33 11.90 10.01
N LYS A 20 3.47 11.24 10.00
CA LYS A 20 3.66 9.87 10.48
C LYS A 20 2.76 8.88 9.78
N VAL A 21 2.73 8.95 8.46
CA VAL A 21 1.95 8.05 7.61
C VAL A 21 2.76 7.52 6.44
N VAL A 22 2.33 6.38 5.92
CA VAL A 22 2.80 5.83 4.65
C VAL A 22 1.61 5.85 3.69
N LYS A 23 1.83 6.38 2.50
CA LYS A 23 0.81 6.42 1.44
C LYS A 23 1.27 5.57 0.28
N LEU A 24 0.37 4.73 -0.22
CA LEU A 24 0.56 3.99 -1.46
C LEU A 24 -0.41 4.57 -2.48
N ILE A 25 0.09 4.88 -3.67
CA ILE A 25 -0.72 5.43 -4.74
C ILE A 25 -0.56 4.53 -5.96
N ALA A 26 -1.68 3.96 -6.43
CA ALA A 26 -1.69 3.04 -7.56
C ALA A 26 -2.67 3.52 -8.62
N GLU A 27 -2.23 3.52 -9.87
CA GLU A 27 -3.10 3.83 -11.01
C GLU A 27 -3.71 2.53 -11.53
N MET A 28 -5.02 2.42 -11.44
CA MET A 28 -5.76 1.24 -11.89
C MET A 28 -7.04 1.66 -12.62
N PRO A 29 -6.91 2.34 -13.77
CA PRO A 29 -8.10 2.77 -14.51
C PRO A 29 -8.86 1.59 -15.10
N GLY A 30 -10.16 1.77 -15.29
CA GLY A 30 -11.00 0.76 -15.95
C GLY A 30 -11.64 -0.25 -15.02
N VAL A 31 -11.50 -0.07 -13.72
CA VAL A 31 -12.19 -0.86 -12.70
C VAL A 31 -13.04 0.05 -11.84
N GLU A 32 -13.89 -0.55 -11.04
CA GLU A 32 -14.75 0.18 -10.10
C GLU A 32 -14.21 0.00 -8.67
N LYS A 33 -14.59 0.89 -7.81
CA LYS A 33 -14.23 0.84 -6.39
C LYS A 33 -14.51 -0.54 -5.78
N THR A 34 -15.63 -1.14 -6.12
CA THR A 34 -16.04 -2.46 -5.59
C THR A 34 -15.21 -3.61 -6.12
N ASP A 35 -14.43 -3.39 -7.19
CA ASP A 35 -13.56 -4.42 -7.76
C ASP A 35 -12.21 -4.49 -7.03
N VAL A 36 -11.86 -3.46 -6.27
CA VAL A 36 -10.55 -3.38 -5.62
C VAL A 36 -10.56 -4.17 -4.31
N LYS A 37 -9.57 -5.05 -4.19
CA LYS A 37 -9.36 -5.85 -2.98
C LYS A 37 -7.97 -5.59 -2.45
N ILE A 38 -7.88 -5.34 -1.16
CA ILE A 38 -6.62 -5.03 -0.50
C ILE A 38 -6.46 -5.99 0.68
N LEU A 39 -5.31 -6.63 0.73
CA LEU A 39 -4.97 -7.52 1.84
C LEU A 39 -3.61 -7.10 2.38
N VAL A 40 -3.54 -6.89 3.68
CA VAL A 40 -2.28 -6.53 4.34
C VAL A 40 -1.90 -7.66 5.27
N ASP A 41 -0.73 -8.21 5.07
CA ASP A 41 -0.23 -9.31 5.90
C ASP A 41 1.28 -9.17 6.08
N LYS A 42 1.71 -9.17 7.33
CA LYS A 42 3.14 -9.11 7.69
C LYS A 42 3.88 -8.00 6.95
N ASN A 43 3.30 -6.82 6.96
CA ASN A 43 3.87 -5.63 6.34
C ASN A 43 4.00 -5.70 4.81
N VAL A 44 3.27 -6.62 4.18
CA VAL A 44 3.16 -6.70 2.71
C VAL A 44 1.73 -6.37 2.32
N VAL A 45 1.59 -5.41 1.41
CA VAL A 45 0.28 -4.98 0.91
C VAL A 45 0.02 -5.65 -0.43
N GLY A 46 -1.01 -6.48 -0.50
CA GLY A 46 -1.48 -7.07 -1.74
C GLY A 46 -2.69 -6.29 -2.25
N ILE A 47 -2.66 -5.90 -3.50
CA ILE A 47 -3.76 -5.18 -4.15
C ILE A 47 -4.14 -5.93 -5.41
N THR A 48 -5.43 -6.21 -5.56
CA THR A 48 -5.96 -6.81 -6.77
C THR A 48 -7.21 -6.07 -7.19
N ALA A 49 -7.46 -6.01 -8.49
CA ALA A 49 -8.69 -5.46 -9.03
C ALA A 49 -8.99 -6.13 -10.37
N GLU A 50 -10.24 -6.45 -10.61
CA GLU A 50 -10.66 -7.11 -11.84
C GLU A 50 -12.02 -6.61 -12.27
N ARG A 51 -12.11 -6.25 -13.56
CA ARG A 51 -13.37 -5.93 -14.21
C ARG A 51 -13.27 -6.27 -15.71
N GLY A 52 -14.05 -7.26 -16.13
CA GLY A 52 -13.99 -7.76 -17.50
C GLY A 52 -12.59 -8.28 -17.82
N GLU A 53 -11.96 -7.72 -18.83
CA GLU A 53 -10.60 -8.10 -19.22
C GLU A 53 -9.52 -7.33 -18.47
N LYS A 54 -9.91 -6.31 -17.70
CA LYS A 54 -8.96 -5.53 -16.91
C LYS A 54 -8.64 -6.26 -15.61
N LYS A 55 -7.37 -6.60 -15.43
CA LYS A 55 -6.89 -7.26 -14.22
C LYS A 55 -5.61 -6.59 -13.75
N TYR A 56 -5.60 -6.21 -12.49
CA TYR A 56 -4.43 -5.61 -11.86
C TYR A 56 -4.05 -6.42 -10.64
N HIS A 57 -2.76 -6.52 -10.40
CA HIS A 57 -2.25 -7.10 -9.17
C HIS A 57 -0.94 -6.43 -8.81
N CYS A 58 -0.67 -6.33 -7.54
CA CYS A 58 0.65 -5.94 -7.05
C CYS A 58 0.82 -6.39 -5.61
N LYS A 59 2.07 -6.57 -5.22
CA LYS A 59 2.47 -6.79 -3.84
C LYS A 59 3.55 -5.78 -3.49
N VAL A 60 3.31 -5.05 -2.41
CA VAL A 60 4.20 -3.98 -1.99
C VAL A 60 4.69 -4.29 -0.58
N PRO A 61 5.95 -4.72 -0.42
CA PRO A 61 6.52 -4.82 0.92
C PRO A 61 6.81 -3.41 1.44
N LEU A 62 6.32 -3.13 2.64
CA LEU A 62 6.55 -1.84 3.27
C LEU A 62 7.89 -1.84 3.99
N GLN A 63 8.65 -0.78 3.81
CA GLN A 63 9.96 -0.62 4.46
C GLN A 63 9.86 -0.18 5.91
N HIS A 64 8.69 0.32 6.31
CA HIS A 64 8.44 0.83 7.65
C HIS A 64 7.32 0.04 8.29
N LYS A 65 7.42 -0.17 9.60
CA LYS A 65 6.34 -0.82 10.33
C LYS A 65 5.13 0.10 10.42
N VAL A 66 3.98 -0.41 10.08
CA VAL A 66 2.73 0.34 10.07
C VAL A 66 1.69 -0.35 10.97
N ASP A 67 0.73 0.44 11.41
CA ASP A 67 -0.46 -0.10 12.05
C ASP A 67 -1.42 -0.55 10.95
N GLU A 68 -1.52 -1.85 10.76
CA GLU A 68 -2.36 -2.42 9.70
C GLU A 68 -3.84 -2.11 9.91
N ASN A 69 -4.26 -1.92 11.16
CA ASN A 69 -5.65 -1.58 11.48
C ASN A 69 -5.99 -0.11 11.18
N SER A 70 -4.99 0.72 10.93
CA SER A 70 -5.20 2.12 10.60
C SER A 70 -5.48 2.36 9.12
N ALA A 71 -5.40 1.32 8.29
CA ALA A 71 -5.49 1.44 6.84
C ALA A 71 -6.78 2.13 6.39
N LYS A 72 -6.63 3.13 5.54
CA LYS A 72 -7.74 3.82 4.89
C LYS A 72 -7.45 3.84 3.39
N ALA A 73 -8.44 3.43 2.62
CA ALA A 73 -8.31 3.36 1.16
C ALA A 73 -9.38 4.23 0.50
N THR A 74 -8.98 4.94 -0.54
CA THR A 74 -9.90 5.66 -1.42
C THR A 74 -9.57 5.29 -2.86
N TYR A 75 -10.60 5.18 -3.68
CA TYR A 75 -10.43 4.95 -5.11
C TYR A 75 -11.27 5.97 -5.86
N LYS A 76 -10.62 6.79 -6.65
CA LYS A 76 -11.27 7.89 -7.35
C LYS A 76 -10.55 8.19 -8.65
N ASN A 77 -11.30 8.30 -9.73
CA ASN A 77 -10.74 8.64 -11.06
C ASN A 77 -9.60 7.70 -11.48
N GLY A 78 -9.74 6.41 -11.21
CA GLY A 78 -8.72 5.42 -11.57
C GLY A 78 -7.51 5.36 -10.63
N ILE A 79 -7.51 6.14 -9.56
CA ILE A 79 -6.39 6.20 -8.63
C ILE A 79 -6.80 5.66 -7.26
N LEU A 80 -6.08 4.62 -6.83
CA LEU A 80 -6.20 4.08 -5.47
C LEU A 80 -5.18 4.78 -4.60
N GLN A 81 -5.64 5.28 -3.46
CA GLN A 81 -4.76 5.78 -2.42
C GLN A 81 -5.02 5.01 -1.14
N LEU A 82 -3.95 4.49 -0.56
CA LEU A 82 -3.99 3.69 0.66
C LEU A 82 -3.07 4.35 1.67
N VAL A 83 -3.57 4.63 2.87
CA VAL A 83 -2.83 5.34 3.91
C VAL A 83 -2.79 4.51 5.18
N PHE A 84 -1.59 4.35 5.73
CA PHE A 84 -1.34 3.68 7.01
C PHE A 84 -0.65 4.64 7.96
N LYS A 85 -0.94 4.50 9.24
CA LYS A 85 -0.17 5.19 10.28
C LYS A 85 1.13 4.43 10.52
N LEU A 86 2.23 5.15 10.61
CA LEU A 86 3.51 4.58 11.02
C LEU A 86 3.47 4.19 12.49
N VAL A 87 4.08 3.07 12.80
CA VAL A 87 4.31 2.69 14.19
C VAL A 87 5.60 3.36 14.62
N VAL A 88 5.50 4.22 15.63
CA VAL A 88 6.65 4.87 16.22
C VAL A 88 7.12 3.99 17.38
N GLU A 89 8.28 3.37 17.23
CA GLU A 89 8.85 2.54 18.28
C GLU A 89 9.60 3.43 19.26
N LYS A 90 9.34 3.23 20.55
CA LYS A 90 10.10 3.90 21.58
C LYS A 90 11.51 3.30 21.61
N GLN A 91 12.49 4.16 21.75
CA GLN A 91 13.85 3.71 21.97
C GLN A 91 13.91 2.97 23.30
N THR A 92 14.28 1.69 23.26
CA THR A 92 14.31 0.83 24.44
C THR A 92 15.71 0.58 24.98
N GLY A 93 16.73 0.93 24.23
CA GLY A 93 18.10 0.73 24.64
C GLY A 93 18.62 1.85 25.52
N LYS A 94 19.75 1.58 26.16
CA LYS A 94 20.46 2.58 26.95
C LYS A 94 21.32 3.43 26.02
N ARG A 95 21.20 4.73 26.13
CA ARG A 95 22.05 5.65 25.40
C ARG A 95 23.43 5.70 26.05
N VAL A 96 24.47 5.58 25.24
CA VAL A 96 25.85 5.67 25.69
C VAL A 96 26.43 6.96 25.13
N GLU A 97 26.99 7.77 26.02
CA GLU A 97 27.65 9.00 25.61
C GLU A 97 29.05 8.69 25.11
N VAL A 98 29.48 9.38 24.07
CA VAL A 98 30.84 9.29 23.53
C VAL A 98 31.68 10.31 24.23
N GLU A 99 32.79 9.87 24.83
CA GLU A 99 33.75 10.73 25.50
C GLU A 99 34.75 11.32 24.50
#